data_8e7bd6b7339053e1465860e6b00cae36
#
_entry.id   8e7bd6b7339053e1465860e6b00cae36
#
_cell.length_a   1.000
_cell.length_b   1.000
_cell.length_c   1.000
_cell.angle_alpha   90.00
_cell.angle_beta   90.00
_cell.angle_gamma   90.00
#
_symmetry.space_group_name_H-M   'P 1'
#
loop_
_entity.id
_entity.type
_entity.pdbx_description
1 polymer ?
#
loop_
_entity_poly.entity_id
_entity_poly.type
_entity_poly.pdbx_seq_one_letter_code
_entity_poly.pdbx_strand_id
1 'polypeptide(L)'
;MSNRALSCSLVAVASLGVGSWTISGQSTSAPPLVITAYNGGARIAYTVARTPWGDPDLQGVWSSDDTSGIPRERPKDLAGNLYLSDEAFAARVKQIEQGVKRGENDIGSFRNDFARRPFRQTSLVVDPPDGSMPAFTAAAEKRRATRDRGTFGDGPFNTTEDFTLYDRCITRGIVGSVLRVVYGNGNRIVQAPGMVAFSYEMIHDTRIIYTDGRPHLNQGIQQYLGDSRGRWEGDELVVLTTNLTDKTSIGGNGNGLRHSDKMVITERFKRVAPEIIQYQFTVDDPVTYLRPFTMSMPLTPLDGGVLLPYDCHEGNRGLPNAMSAERAEDRAIEEDRKNGIVRARRAIQVPVPNRPAAPAEEN
;
A
#
# COMPACT_ATOMS: atom_id res chain seq x y z
N MET A 1 -48.66 -41.38 -58.94
CA MET A 1 -48.17 -42.31 -57.94
C MET A 1 -46.65 -42.10 -57.81
N SER A 2 -46.18 -41.34 -56.83
CA SER A 2 -44.80 -41.27 -56.53
C SER A 2 -44.67 -40.67 -55.10
N ASN A 3 -44.31 -41.50 -54.14
CA ASN A 3 -44.04 -41.14 -52.77
C ASN A 3 -42.70 -40.43 -52.73
N ARG A 4 -42.65 -39.21 -52.21
CA ARG A 4 -41.49 -38.54 -51.79
C ARG A 4 -41.39 -38.57 -50.24
N ALA A 5 -40.47 -39.32 -49.72
CA ALA A 5 -40.14 -39.35 -48.31
C ALA A 5 -39.35 -38.05 -47.94
N LEU A 6 -39.85 -37.33 -46.93
CA LEU A 6 -39.13 -36.22 -46.30
C LEU A 6 -38.13 -36.79 -45.31
N SER A 7 -36.85 -36.53 -45.57
CA SER A 7 -35.78 -36.77 -44.58
C SER A 7 -35.70 -35.61 -43.62
N CYS A 8 -36.04 -35.84 -42.33
CA CYS A 8 -35.75 -34.92 -41.25
C CYS A 8 -34.27 -35.00 -40.87
N SER A 9 -33.51 -33.94 -41.14
CA SER A 9 -32.16 -33.79 -40.62
C SER A 9 -32.20 -33.26 -39.19
N LEU A 10 -31.77 -34.07 -38.23
CA LEU A 10 -31.52 -33.65 -36.85
C LEU A 10 -30.30 -32.76 -36.82
N VAL A 11 -30.49 -31.50 -36.49
CA VAL A 11 -29.39 -30.58 -36.14
C VAL A 11 -29.06 -30.81 -34.66
N ALA A 12 -27.90 -31.40 -34.42
CA ALA A 12 -27.34 -31.49 -33.07
C ALA A 12 -26.81 -30.12 -32.64
N VAL A 13 -27.51 -29.49 -31.71
CA VAL A 13 -27.03 -28.28 -31.04
C VAL A 13 -25.99 -28.71 -30.00
N ALA A 14 -24.73 -28.47 -30.31
CA ALA A 14 -23.64 -28.60 -29.33
C ALA A 14 -23.73 -27.43 -28.34
N SER A 15 -24.23 -27.72 -27.14
CA SER A 15 -24.15 -26.81 -26.00
C SER A 15 -22.70 -26.65 -25.57
N LEU A 16 -22.07 -25.54 -25.93
CA LEU A 16 -20.81 -25.10 -25.33
C LEU A 16 -21.07 -24.80 -23.87
N GLY A 17 -20.66 -25.70 -22.99
CA GLY A 17 -20.65 -25.48 -21.57
C GLY A 17 -19.73 -24.32 -21.24
N VAL A 18 -20.30 -23.21 -20.80
CA VAL A 18 -19.56 -22.12 -20.17
C VAL A 18 -19.07 -22.68 -18.85
N GLY A 19 -17.81 -23.12 -18.83
CA GLY A 19 -17.13 -23.52 -17.61
C GLY A 19 -17.04 -22.31 -16.68
N SER A 20 -17.87 -22.28 -15.67
CA SER A 20 -17.71 -21.37 -14.54
C SER A 20 -16.39 -21.73 -13.85
N TRP A 21 -15.35 -20.94 -14.08
CA TRP A 21 -14.14 -21.01 -13.31
C TRP A 21 -14.46 -20.47 -11.92
N THR A 22 -14.85 -21.37 -11.03
CA THR A 22 -14.83 -21.09 -9.60
C THR A 22 -13.36 -20.96 -9.20
N ILE A 23 -12.91 -19.73 -9.01
CA ILE A 23 -11.65 -19.47 -8.30
C ILE A 23 -11.90 -19.96 -6.87
N SER A 24 -11.55 -21.19 -6.61
CA SER A 24 -11.45 -21.76 -5.27
C SER A 24 -10.17 -21.25 -4.64
N GLY A 25 -10.09 -19.95 -4.43
CA GLY A 25 -9.17 -19.37 -3.47
C GLY A 25 -9.67 -19.79 -2.10
N GLN A 26 -9.10 -20.83 -1.53
CA GLN A 26 -9.19 -21.02 -0.10
C GLN A 26 -8.49 -19.83 0.55
N SER A 27 -9.25 -18.78 0.81
CA SER A 27 -8.91 -17.78 1.79
C SER A 27 -8.85 -18.51 3.13
N THR A 28 -7.66 -18.98 3.50
CA THR A 28 -7.36 -19.17 4.91
C THR A 28 -7.40 -17.78 5.50
N SER A 29 -8.60 -17.38 5.91
CA SER A 29 -8.77 -16.11 6.62
C SER A 29 -7.90 -16.22 7.86
N ALA A 30 -6.79 -15.47 7.90
CA ALA A 30 -6.09 -15.24 9.14
C ALA A 30 -7.14 -14.83 10.19
N PRO A 31 -7.11 -15.40 11.39
CA PRO A 31 -8.09 -15.05 12.41
C PRO A 31 -8.13 -13.53 12.54
N PRO A 32 -9.32 -12.92 12.63
CA PRO A 32 -9.41 -11.47 12.71
C PRO A 32 -8.57 -11.01 13.87
N LEU A 33 -7.52 -10.24 13.59
CA LEU A 33 -6.72 -9.57 14.60
C LEU A 33 -7.64 -8.61 15.33
N VAL A 34 -8.07 -9.02 16.51
CA VAL A 34 -8.78 -8.13 17.37
C VAL A 34 -7.77 -7.14 17.90
N ILE A 35 -7.77 -5.93 17.35
CA ILE A 35 -7.05 -4.84 17.93
C ILE A 35 -7.66 -4.65 19.32
N THR A 36 -6.97 -5.15 20.35
CA THR A 36 -7.31 -4.81 21.73
C THR A 36 -7.14 -3.31 21.88
N ALA A 37 -8.06 -2.67 22.61
CA ALA A 37 -8.02 -1.23 22.85
C ALA A 37 -6.58 -0.78 23.14
N TYR A 38 -6.16 0.37 22.62
CA TYR A 38 -4.78 0.82 22.62
C TYR A 38 -4.12 0.85 24.00
N ASN A 39 -4.90 0.98 25.08
CA ASN A 39 -4.46 0.98 26.47
C ASN A 39 -4.42 -0.42 27.14
N GLY A 40 -4.58 -1.50 26.37
CA GLY A 40 -4.60 -2.86 26.92
C GLY A 40 -5.87 -3.26 27.65
N GLY A 41 -6.93 -2.44 27.57
CA GLY A 41 -8.22 -2.72 28.17
C GLY A 41 -8.95 -3.90 27.52
N ALA A 42 -9.92 -4.45 28.27
CA ALA A 42 -10.81 -5.51 27.79
C ALA A 42 -11.50 -5.09 26.48
N ARG A 43 -11.86 -6.08 25.65
CA ARG A 43 -12.70 -5.85 24.45
C ARG A 43 -13.95 -5.10 24.85
N ILE A 44 -14.09 -3.86 24.41
CA ILE A 44 -15.35 -3.14 24.52
C ILE A 44 -16.22 -3.66 23.36
N ALA A 45 -17.38 -4.20 23.66
CA ALA A 45 -18.37 -4.51 22.63
C ALA A 45 -18.77 -3.17 21.99
N TYR A 46 -18.41 -3.02 20.71
CA TYR A 46 -18.74 -1.83 19.94
C TYR A 46 -19.75 -2.18 18.84
N THR A 47 -20.85 -1.44 18.83
CA THR A 47 -21.82 -1.52 17.73
C THR A 47 -21.57 -0.35 16.80
N VAL A 48 -21.20 -0.64 15.57
CA VAL A 48 -20.92 0.39 14.57
C VAL A 48 -22.21 1.16 14.22
N ALA A 49 -22.11 2.49 14.16
CA ALA A 49 -23.19 3.34 13.67
C ALA A 49 -23.51 2.98 12.20
N ARG A 50 -24.75 3.25 11.80
CA ARG A 50 -25.21 3.04 10.42
C ARG A 50 -25.42 4.36 9.70
N THR A 51 -25.12 4.38 8.42
CA THR A 51 -25.50 5.46 7.53
C THR A 51 -27.03 5.52 7.38
N PRO A 52 -27.62 6.62 6.89
CA PRO A 52 -29.06 6.70 6.64
C PRO A 52 -29.63 5.62 5.70
N TRP A 53 -28.78 5.01 4.87
CA TRP A 53 -29.17 3.92 3.96
C TRP A 53 -28.81 2.52 4.48
N GLY A 54 -28.31 2.41 5.73
CA GLY A 54 -28.16 1.16 6.47
C GLY A 54 -26.76 0.53 6.46
N ASP A 55 -25.81 1.03 5.68
CA ASP A 55 -24.44 0.52 5.67
C ASP A 55 -23.71 0.87 6.99
N PRO A 56 -22.73 0.07 7.44
CA PRO A 56 -21.85 0.46 8.52
C PRO A 56 -21.14 1.79 8.22
N ASP A 57 -21.11 2.71 9.20
CA ASP A 57 -20.52 4.03 9.00
C ASP A 57 -19.00 4.01 9.24
N LEU A 58 -18.25 4.11 8.16
CA LEU A 58 -16.79 4.26 8.14
C LEU A 58 -16.34 5.69 7.87
N GLN A 59 -17.28 6.63 7.66
CA GLN A 59 -16.99 8.00 7.28
C GLN A 59 -16.10 8.71 8.30
N GLY A 60 -15.30 9.63 7.82
CA GLY A 60 -14.39 10.43 8.65
C GLY A 60 -13.06 10.71 7.98
N VAL A 61 -12.19 11.36 8.72
CA VAL A 61 -10.80 11.58 8.34
C VAL A 61 -9.91 10.75 9.26
N TRP A 62 -9.24 9.80 8.69
CA TRP A 62 -8.48 8.77 9.37
C TRP A 62 -7.00 8.88 9.01
N SER A 63 -6.12 8.38 9.86
CA SER A 63 -4.68 8.35 9.64
C SER A 63 -4.07 6.99 10.00
N SER A 64 -2.97 6.65 9.37
CA SER A 64 -2.11 5.52 9.76
C SER A 64 -0.95 5.92 10.69
N ASP A 65 -0.93 7.14 11.22
CA ASP A 65 0.18 7.66 12.04
C ASP A 65 0.47 6.81 13.26
N ASP A 66 -0.57 6.30 13.90
CA ASP A 66 -0.46 5.45 15.09
C ASP A 66 0.16 4.07 14.83
N THR A 67 0.45 3.73 13.55
CA THR A 67 1.31 2.58 13.21
C THR A 67 2.80 2.85 13.42
N SER A 68 3.18 4.08 13.78
CA SER A 68 4.55 4.41 14.16
C SER A 68 5.02 3.53 15.33
N GLY A 69 6.20 2.93 15.18
CA GLY A 69 6.72 1.97 16.15
C GLY A 69 6.20 0.54 15.97
N ILE A 70 5.29 0.27 15.01
CA ILE A 70 4.96 -1.09 14.59
C ILE A 70 5.83 -1.42 13.37
N PRO A 71 6.80 -2.34 13.46
CA PRO A 71 7.62 -2.71 12.32
C PRO A 71 6.79 -3.40 11.24
N ARG A 72 7.22 -3.31 9.98
CA ARG A 72 6.56 -4.03 8.89
C ARG A 72 6.61 -5.53 9.12
N GLU A 73 7.80 -6.06 9.36
CA GLU A 73 8.04 -7.47 9.68
C GLU A 73 8.28 -7.65 11.17
N ARG A 74 7.94 -8.81 11.68
CA ARG A 74 8.12 -9.12 13.10
C ARG A 74 9.59 -9.33 13.42
N PRO A 75 10.13 -8.67 14.47
CA PRO A 75 11.44 -8.98 14.97
C PRO A 75 11.59 -10.47 15.31
N LYS A 76 12.74 -11.05 15.01
CA LYS A 76 12.98 -12.50 15.16
C LYS A 76 12.80 -12.99 16.60
N ASP A 77 13.16 -12.17 17.57
CA ASP A 77 12.99 -12.43 19.01
C ASP A 77 11.52 -12.43 19.46
N LEU A 78 10.62 -11.87 18.64
CA LEU A 78 9.17 -11.88 18.86
C LEU A 78 8.44 -12.90 17.96
N ALA A 79 9.17 -13.80 17.28
CA ALA A 79 8.56 -14.79 16.39
C ALA A 79 7.46 -15.60 17.13
N GLY A 80 6.28 -15.70 16.50
CA GLY A 80 5.10 -16.36 17.08
C GLY A 80 4.23 -15.48 17.97
N ASN A 81 4.72 -14.32 18.44
CA ASN A 81 3.97 -13.43 19.31
C ASN A 81 3.31 -12.31 18.50
N LEU A 82 1.97 -12.30 18.42
CA LEU A 82 1.22 -11.24 17.73
C LEU A 82 1.20 -9.93 18.52
N TYR A 83 1.39 -10.00 19.84
CA TYR A 83 1.30 -8.87 20.76
C TYR A 83 2.52 -8.78 21.68
N LEU A 84 2.91 -7.57 22.01
CA LEU A 84 3.95 -7.27 22.99
C LEU A 84 3.52 -7.71 24.39
N SER A 85 4.49 -8.13 25.21
CA SER A 85 4.31 -8.24 26.66
C SER A 85 3.98 -6.91 27.30
N ASP A 86 3.55 -6.91 28.55
CA ASP A 86 3.23 -5.67 29.28
C ASP A 86 4.45 -4.76 29.42
N GLU A 87 5.64 -5.32 29.67
CA GLU A 87 6.88 -4.58 29.78
C GLU A 87 7.30 -3.96 28.45
N ALA A 88 7.26 -4.76 27.36
CA ALA A 88 7.59 -4.28 26.03
C ALA A 88 6.60 -3.23 25.53
N PHE A 89 5.33 -3.37 25.89
CA PHE A 89 4.31 -2.38 25.57
C PHE A 89 4.53 -1.08 26.36
N ALA A 90 4.83 -1.14 27.66
CA ALA A 90 5.16 0.04 28.46
C ALA A 90 6.38 0.79 27.90
N ALA A 91 7.39 0.06 27.44
CA ALA A 91 8.55 0.65 26.76
C ALA A 91 8.15 1.39 25.47
N ARG A 92 7.26 0.80 24.64
CA ARG A 92 6.72 1.44 23.42
C ARG A 92 5.92 2.71 23.77
N VAL A 93 5.08 2.67 24.78
CA VAL A 93 4.32 3.86 25.25
C VAL A 93 5.29 5.00 25.57
N LYS A 94 6.30 4.73 26.40
CA LYS A 94 7.32 5.70 26.76
C LYS A 94 8.08 6.27 25.55
N GLN A 95 8.39 5.43 24.58
CA GLN A 95 9.05 5.86 23.34
C GLN A 95 8.16 6.80 22.50
N ILE A 96 6.88 6.50 22.40
CA ILE A 96 5.89 7.35 21.70
C ILE A 96 5.75 8.70 22.40
N GLU A 97 5.58 8.72 23.72
CA GLU A 97 5.50 9.96 24.50
C GLU A 97 6.74 10.84 24.34
N GLN A 98 7.94 10.23 24.32
CA GLN A 98 9.18 10.95 24.05
C GLN A 98 9.25 11.48 22.62
N GLY A 99 8.69 10.75 21.65
CA GLY A 99 8.58 11.18 20.27
C GLY A 99 7.68 12.41 20.13
N VAL A 100 6.51 12.39 20.73
CA VAL A 100 5.56 13.52 20.76
C VAL A 100 6.22 14.76 21.36
N LYS A 101 6.85 14.65 22.53
CA LYS A 101 7.53 15.77 23.17
C LYS A 101 8.65 16.38 22.34
N ARG A 102 9.41 15.54 21.60
CA ARG A 102 10.43 16.04 20.66
C ARG A 102 9.80 16.82 19.51
N GLY A 103 8.72 16.31 18.93
CA GLY A 103 8.01 16.96 17.86
C GLY A 103 7.37 18.29 18.24
N GLU A 104 6.84 18.42 19.48
CA GLU A 104 6.29 19.66 20.00
C GLU A 104 7.35 20.77 20.15
N ASN A 105 8.60 20.39 20.39
CA ASN A 105 9.72 21.32 20.57
C ASN A 105 10.48 21.65 19.27
N ASP A 106 10.20 20.96 18.18
CA ASP A 106 10.87 21.12 16.90
C ASP A 106 10.02 21.93 15.92
N ILE A 107 9.95 23.23 16.12
CA ILE A 107 9.14 24.18 15.33
C ILE A 107 9.68 24.31 13.89
N GLY A 108 10.83 23.78 13.58
CA GLY A 108 11.49 23.91 12.27
C GLY A 108 11.50 22.62 11.45
N SER A 109 11.17 21.47 12.03
CA SER A 109 11.11 20.23 11.26
C SER A 109 9.75 20.10 10.56
N PHE A 110 9.76 19.51 9.37
CA PHE A 110 8.57 19.05 8.70
C PHE A 110 7.67 18.36 9.74
N ARG A 111 6.38 18.70 9.67
CA ARG A 111 5.33 18.13 10.51
C ARG A 111 5.38 16.60 10.41
N ASN A 112 6.19 15.99 11.26
CA ASN A 112 6.17 14.54 11.41
C ASN A 112 4.86 14.19 12.08
N ASP A 113 4.06 13.39 11.42
CA ASP A 113 2.86 12.84 11.98
C ASP A 113 3.28 11.76 12.98
N PHE A 114 3.21 12.11 14.27
CA PHE A 114 3.65 11.23 15.35
C PHE A 114 2.50 10.35 15.81
N ALA A 115 2.82 9.09 16.10
CA ALA A 115 1.89 8.23 16.81
C ALA A 115 1.52 8.84 18.17
N ARG A 116 0.23 8.83 18.48
CA ARG A 116 -0.30 9.26 19.78
C ARG A 116 -0.95 8.12 20.55
N ARG A 117 -1.38 7.08 19.84
CA ARG A 117 -2.04 5.91 20.39
C ARG A 117 -1.13 4.68 20.18
N PRO A 118 -0.51 4.17 21.25
CA PRO A 118 0.31 2.97 21.15
C PRO A 118 -0.56 1.72 20.95
N PHE A 119 -0.09 0.80 20.12
CA PHE A 119 -0.72 -0.50 19.89
C PHE A 119 0.22 -1.63 20.28
N ARG A 120 -0.33 -2.74 20.79
CA ARG A 120 0.45 -3.90 21.22
C ARG A 120 0.96 -4.77 20.07
N GLN A 121 0.50 -4.54 18.87
CA GLN A 121 0.86 -5.33 17.69
C GLN A 121 2.38 -5.36 17.47
N THR A 122 2.93 -6.54 17.16
CA THR A 122 4.39 -6.75 17.00
C THR A 122 4.88 -6.50 15.58
N SER A 123 3.98 -6.58 14.56
CA SER A 123 4.31 -6.32 13.16
C SER A 123 3.05 -5.96 12.37
N LEU A 124 3.23 -5.29 11.22
CA LEU A 124 2.12 -5.10 10.28
C LEU A 124 1.79 -6.41 9.55
N VAL A 125 2.80 -7.22 9.19
CA VAL A 125 2.59 -8.54 8.58
C VAL A 125 2.03 -9.48 9.65
N VAL A 126 0.87 -10.07 9.34
CA VAL A 126 0.14 -10.98 10.22
C VAL A 126 -0.06 -12.37 9.61
N ASP A 127 0.04 -12.46 8.31
CA ASP A 127 0.13 -13.69 7.56
C ASP A 127 1.22 -13.50 6.48
N PRO A 128 2.27 -14.29 6.50
CA PRO A 128 2.52 -15.53 7.28
C PRO A 128 2.58 -15.32 8.81
N PRO A 129 2.27 -16.38 9.60
CA PRO A 129 2.19 -16.29 11.07
C PRO A 129 3.49 -15.88 11.77
N ASP A 130 4.65 -16.11 11.13
CA ASP A 130 5.95 -15.66 11.61
C ASP A 130 6.14 -14.14 11.48
N GLY A 131 5.23 -13.47 10.74
CA GLY A 131 5.25 -12.02 10.54
C GLY A 131 6.33 -11.55 9.57
N SER A 132 6.89 -12.43 8.74
CA SER A 132 7.87 -12.09 7.71
C SER A 132 7.22 -11.85 6.34
N MET A 133 7.85 -11.02 5.51
CA MET A 133 7.45 -10.89 4.11
C MET A 133 7.81 -12.15 3.33
N PRO A 134 6.96 -12.62 2.42
CA PRO A 134 7.32 -13.71 1.52
C PRO A 134 8.53 -13.35 0.67
N ALA A 135 9.34 -14.37 0.36
CA ALA A 135 10.43 -14.22 -0.59
C ALA A 135 9.90 -13.89 -2.00
N PHE A 136 10.71 -13.18 -2.76
CA PHE A 136 10.43 -12.87 -4.14
C PHE A 136 10.61 -14.09 -5.04
N THR A 137 9.89 -14.12 -6.16
CA THR A 137 10.16 -15.05 -7.25
C THR A 137 11.47 -14.70 -7.94
N ALA A 138 12.08 -15.65 -8.65
CA ALA A 138 13.28 -15.40 -9.45
C ALA A 138 13.07 -14.27 -10.49
N ALA A 139 11.85 -14.17 -11.05
CA ALA A 139 11.49 -13.10 -11.98
C ALA A 139 11.44 -11.74 -11.29
N ALA A 140 10.92 -11.67 -10.07
CA ALA A 140 10.88 -10.45 -9.29
C ALA A 140 12.28 -10.00 -8.85
N GLU A 141 13.14 -10.93 -8.42
CA GLU A 141 14.54 -10.62 -8.09
C GLU A 141 15.29 -10.03 -9.29
N LYS A 142 15.08 -10.59 -10.49
CA LYS A 142 15.66 -10.04 -11.71
C LYS A 142 15.14 -8.63 -12.02
N ARG A 143 13.84 -8.38 -11.84
CA ARG A 143 13.27 -7.02 -11.99
C ARG A 143 13.85 -6.05 -10.98
N ARG A 144 13.95 -6.46 -9.72
CA ARG A 144 14.53 -5.67 -8.63
C ARG A 144 15.96 -5.21 -8.95
N ALA A 145 16.77 -6.11 -9.49
CA ALA A 145 18.15 -5.80 -9.87
C ALA A 145 18.27 -4.78 -11.01
N THR A 146 17.25 -4.66 -11.87
CA THR A 146 17.35 -3.88 -13.12
C THR A 146 16.49 -2.62 -13.17
N ARG A 147 15.39 -2.53 -12.40
CA ARG A 147 14.36 -1.50 -12.56
C ARG A 147 13.91 -0.79 -11.30
N ASP A 148 14.18 -1.35 -10.12
CA ASP A 148 13.67 -0.76 -8.90
C ASP A 148 14.55 0.40 -8.43
N ARG A 149 14.30 1.52 -9.07
CA ARG A 149 14.75 2.81 -8.58
C ARG A 149 13.58 3.39 -7.82
N GLY A 150 13.63 3.30 -6.51
CA GLY A 150 12.65 3.97 -5.65
C GLY A 150 12.92 5.46 -5.60
N THR A 151 11.97 6.20 -5.03
CA THR A 151 12.19 7.56 -4.53
C THR A 151 13.51 7.56 -3.76
N PHE A 152 14.38 8.51 -4.03
CA PHE A 152 15.75 8.56 -3.48
C PHE A 152 16.68 7.42 -3.96
N GLY A 153 16.37 6.81 -5.08
CA GLY A 153 17.27 5.84 -5.70
C GLY A 153 18.50 6.50 -6.30
N ASP A 154 19.51 5.68 -6.53
CA ASP A 154 20.71 6.11 -7.26
C ASP A 154 20.39 6.22 -8.76
N GLY A 155 20.75 7.33 -9.39
CA GLY A 155 20.59 7.51 -10.85
C GLY A 155 21.17 6.36 -11.69
N PRO A 156 21.28 6.50 -12.98
CA PRO A 156 21.09 7.75 -13.72
C PRO A 156 19.61 8.11 -13.96
N PHE A 157 19.30 9.41 -13.89
CA PHE A 157 17.98 9.97 -14.18
C PHE A 157 17.98 10.65 -15.55
N ASN A 158 17.81 9.86 -16.60
CA ASN A 158 17.89 10.35 -17.98
C ASN A 158 16.53 10.90 -18.48
N THR A 159 15.44 10.29 -18.01
CA THR A 159 14.08 10.61 -18.39
C THR A 159 13.17 10.69 -17.17
N THR A 160 11.96 11.21 -17.34
CA THR A 160 10.95 11.22 -16.28
C THR A 160 10.51 9.82 -15.87
N GLU A 161 10.67 8.81 -16.74
CA GLU A 161 10.31 7.41 -16.45
C GLU A 161 11.30 6.74 -15.47
N ASP A 162 12.45 7.35 -15.22
CA ASP A 162 13.41 6.89 -14.22
C ASP A 162 12.97 7.22 -12.78
N PHE A 163 11.96 8.08 -12.62
CA PHE A 163 11.37 8.42 -11.34
C PHE A 163 10.12 7.60 -11.04
N THR A 164 9.81 7.42 -9.76
CA THR A 164 8.58 6.73 -9.34
C THR A 164 7.34 7.56 -9.70
N LEU A 165 6.18 6.93 -9.68
CA LEU A 165 4.91 7.64 -9.86
C LEU A 165 4.65 8.64 -8.73
N TYR A 166 5.18 8.39 -7.53
CA TYR A 166 5.12 9.33 -6.42
C TYR A 166 5.95 10.59 -6.69
N ASP A 167 7.22 10.45 -7.11
CA ASP A 167 8.09 11.58 -7.44
C ASP A 167 7.47 12.45 -8.54
N ARG A 168 6.76 11.81 -9.46
CA ARG A 168 6.05 12.46 -10.59
C ARG A 168 4.68 13.00 -10.20
N CYS A 169 4.30 12.96 -8.94
CA CYS A 169 3.00 13.44 -8.44
C CYS A 169 1.79 12.76 -9.10
N ILE A 170 1.89 11.49 -9.47
CA ILE A 170 0.83 10.73 -10.14
C ILE A 170 0.01 9.93 -9.13
N THR A 171 0.67 9.04 -8.38
CA THR A 171 0.02 8.22 -7.35
C THR A 171 1.05 7.55 -6.44
N ARG A 172 0.61 7.16 -5.25
CA ARG A 172 1.35 6.27 -4.35
C ARG A 172 0.91 4.81 -4.47
N GLY A 173 -0.08 4.53 -5.32
CA GLY A 173 -0.76 3.24 -5.36
C GLY A 173 -1.70 3.03 -4.17
N ILE A 174 -2.47 1.95 -4.16
CA ILE A 174 -3.49 1.69 -3.13
C ILE A 174 -2.83 1.54 -1.75
N VAL A 175 -1.95 0.56 -1.63
CA VAL A 175 -1.30 0.21 -0.36
C VAL A 175 -0.32 1.30 0.07
N GLY A 176 0.45 1.84 -0.87
CA GLY A 176 1.41 2.92 -0.63
C GLY A 176 0.76 4.20 -0.11
N SER A 177 -0.52 4.45 -0.44
CA SER A 177 -1.27 5.60 0.03
C SER A 177 -1.72 5.47 1.49
N VAL A 178 -1.86 4.25 2.00
CA VAL A 178 -2.31 3.99 3.38
C VAL A 178 -1.14 3.65 4.31
N LEU A 179 -0.09 3.01 3.80
CA LEU A 179 1.09 2.71 4.61
C LEU A 179 1.75 4.01 5.09
N ARG A 180 2.04 4.04 6.40
CA ARG A 180 2.62 5.22 7.05
C ARG A 180 3.96 5.62 6.43
N VAL A 181 4.09 6.91 6.22
CA VAL A 181 5.35 7.59 5.87
C VAL A 181 5.59 8.73 6.84
N VAL A 182 6.55 9.61 6.56
CA VAL A 182 6.97 10.67 7.50
C VAL A 182 5.84 11.69 7.75
N TYR A 183 5.00 11.98 6.76
CA TYR A 183 3.87 12.92 6.85
C TYR A 183 2.83 12.65 5.76
N GLY A 184 1.64 13.27 5.86
CA GLY A 184 0.59 13.16 4.85
C GLY A 184 -0.08 11.79 4.81
N ASN A 185 -0.32 11.21 5.98
CA ASN A 185 -0.92 9.86 6.13
C ASN A 185 -2.44 9.91 6.31
N GLY A 186 -3.05 11.09 6.08
CA GLY A 186 -4.48 11.29 6.21
C GLY A 186 -5.27 10.64 5.06
N ASN A 187 -6.41 10.07 5.42
CA ASN A 187 -7.33 9.40 4.50
C ASN A 187 -8.76 9.83 4.84
N ARG A 188 -9.46 10.45 3.90
CA ARG A 188 -10.89 10.76 4.06
C ARG A 188 -11.72 9.64 3.45
N ILE A 189 -12.62 9.09 4.23
CA ILE A 189 -13.62 8.12 3.79
C ILE A 189 -14.97 8.82 3.68
N VAL A 190 -15.57 8.76 2.51
CA VAL A 190 -16.92 9.26 2.22
C VAL A 190 -17.75 8.12 1.67
N GLN A 191 -19.01 8.03 2.12
CA GLN A 191 -19.92 7.00 1.67
C GLN A 191 -21.16 7.62 1.02
N ALA A 192 -21.67 6.94 -0.01
CA ALA A 192 -22.96 7.19 -0.60
C ALA A 192 -23.62 5.83 -0.91
N PRO A 193 -24.94 5.77 -1.16
CA PRO A 193 -25.57 4.53 -1.57
C PRO A 193 -24.86 3.88 -2.76
N GLY A 194 -24.39 2.64 -2.58
CA GLY A 194 -23.69 1.87 -3.60
C GLY A 194 -22.23 2.25 -3.87
N MET A 195 -21.61 3.13 -3.07
CA MET A 195 -20.21 3.50 -3.25
C MET A 195 -19.53 3.97 -1.96
N VAL A 196 -18.22 3.75 -1.89
CA VAL A 196 -17.32 4.32 -0.88
C VAL A 196 -16.15 4.99 -1.60
N ALA A 197 -15.80 6.22 -1.22
CA ALA A 197 -14.66 6.95 -1.77
C ALA A 197 -13.58 7.11 -0.70
N PHE A 198 -12.34 6.87 -1.08
CA PHE A 198 -11.15 7.15 -0.29
C PHE A 198 -10.37 8.27 -0.96
N SER A 199 -10.26 9.42 -0.30
CA SER A 199 -9.37 10.52 -0.71
C SER A 199 -8.14 10.50 0.18
N TYR A 200 -6.98 10.37 -0.44
CA TYR A 200 -5.68 10.35 0.22
C TYR A 200 -5.13 11.77 0.33
N GLU A 201 -4.55 12.14 1.47
CA GLU A 201 -3.99 13.48 1.69
C GLU A 201 -2.85 13.75 0.71
N MET A 202 -1.87 12.84 0.66
CA MET A 202 -0.71 13.00 -0.20
C MET A 202 -1.07 12.70 -1.66
N ILE A 203 -0.68 13.59 -2.56
CA ILE A 203 -1.03 13.58 -4.01
C ILE A 203 -2.53 13.82 -4.28
N HIS A 204 -3.37 13.94 -3.24
CA HIS A 204 -4.83 14.12 -3.31
C HIS A 204 -5.54 13.15 -4.28
N ASP A 205 -4.97 11.97 -4.45
CA ASP A 205 -5.56 10.91 -5.27
C ASP A 205 -6.84 10.38 -4.62
N THR A 206 -7.80 9.98 -5.42
CA THR A 206 -9.10 9.50 -4.93
C THR A 206 -9.48 8.20 -5.61
N ARG A 207 -9.84 7.21 -4.80
CA ARG A 207 -10.29 5.90 -5.24
C ARG A 207 -11.79 5.73 -4.96
N ILE A 208 -12.54 5.28 -5.96
CA ILE A 208 -13.95 4.91 -5.82
C ILE A 208 -14.07 3.40 -5.74
N ILE A 209 -14.78 2.93 -4.72
CA ILE A 209 -15.13 1.52 -4.52
C ILE A 209 -16.65 1.40 -4.72
N TYR A 210 -17.05 0.70 -5.75
CA TYR A 210 -18.48 0.44 -5.98
C TYR A 210 -18.96 -0.76 -5.17
N THR A 211 -20.05 -0.57 -4.41
CA THR A 211 -20.67 -1.60 -3.56
C THR A 211 -22.05 -2.02 -4.06
N ASP A 212 -22.40 -1.65 -5.28
CA ASP A 212 -23.70 -1.91 -5.90
C ASP A 212 -23.78 -3.26 -6.65
N GLY A 213 -22.75 -4.10 -6.54
CA GLY A 213 -22.71 -5.43 -7.15
C GLY A 213 -22.34 -5.45 -8.63
N ARG A 214 -21.97 -4.31 -9.23
CA ARG A 214 -21.50 -4.30 -10.62
C ARG A 214 -20.21 -5.12 -10.81
N PRO A 215 -20.03 -5.77 -11.97
CA PRO A 215 -18.81 -6.55 -12.23
C PRO A 215 -17.58 -5.67 -12.39
N HIS A 216 -16.39 -6.29 -12.28
CA HIS A 216 -15.15 -5.64 -12.65
C HIS A 216 -15.10 -5.24 -14.12
N LEU A 217 -14.29 -4.24 -14.41
CA LEU A 217 -13.97 -3.85 -15.78
C LEU A 217 -13.31 -5.00 -16.55
N ASN A 218 -13.36 -4.92 -17.89
CA ASN A 218 -12.61 -5.86 -18.72
C ASN A 218 -11.12 -5.84 -18.33
N GLN A 219 -10.48 -7.01 -18.26
CA GLN A 219 -9.08 -7.14 -17.83
C GLN A 219 -8.08 -6.38 -18.72
N GLY A 220 -8.46 -6.02 -19.95
CA GLY A 220 -7.66 -5.15 -20.81
C GLY A 220 -7.63 -3.68 -20.39
N ILE A 221 -8.49 -3.26 -19.46
CA ILE A 221 -8.52 -1.89 -18.92
C ILE A 221 -7.79 -1.88 -17.60
N GLN A 222 -6.55 -1.41 -17.59
CA GLN A 222 -5.69 -1.34 -16.40
C GLN A 222 -5.56 0.11 -15.92
N GLN A 223 -5.51 0.31 -14.61
CA GLN A 223 -5.41 1.61 -13.95
C GLN A 223 -4.34 1.58 -12.84
N TYR A 224 -3.82 2.74 -12.45
CA TYR A 224 -2.84 2.83 -11.36
C TYR A 224 -3.42 2.38 -10.01
N LEU A 225 -4.68 2.72 -9.74
CA LEU A 225 -5.41 2.29 -8.54
C LEU A 225 -6.29 1.05 -8.80
N GLY A 226 -6.14 0.42 -9.98
CA GLY A 226 -6.94 -0.74 -10.35
C GLY A 226 -8.43 -0.45 -10.41
N ASP A 227 -9.21 -1.51 -10.42
CA ASP A 227 -10.65 -1.50 -10.41
C ASP A 227 -11.16 -2.15 -9.12
N SER A 228 -11.75 -1.36 -8.22
CA SER A 228 -12.16 -1.78 -6.88
C SER A 228 -13.66 -2.08 -6.83
N ARG A 229 -14.01 -3.26 -6.31
CA ARG A 229 -15.40 -3.67 -6.04
C ARG A 229 -15.52 -4.07 -4.59
N GLY A 230 -16.48 -3.48 -3.91
CA GLY A 230 -16.76 -3.71 -2.50
C GLY A 230 -18.06 -4.48 -2.28
N ARG A 231 -18.13 -5.14 -1.13
CA ARG A 231 -19.35 -5.68 -0.58
C ARG A 231 -19.31 -5.60 0.93
N TRP A 232 -20.47 -5.55 1.55
CA TRP A 232 -20.59 -5.59 3.00
C TRP A 232 -20.73 -7.04 3.47
N GLU A 233 -19.90 -7.46 4.41
CA GLU A 233 -19.99 -8.72 5.13
C GLU A 233 -20.26 -8.39 6.61
N GLY A 234 -21.55 -8.31 6.99
CA GLY A 234 -21.95 -7.81 8.31
C GLY A 234 -21.53 -6.35 8.52
N ASP A 235 -20.60 -6.12 9.46
CA ASP A 235 -20.07 -4.78 9.77
C ASP A 235 -18.72 -4.47 9.08
N GLU A 236 -18.33 -5.29 8.12
CA GLU A 236 -17.04 -5.18 7.45
C GLU A 236 -17.22 -4.87 5.95
N LEU A 237 -16.52 -3.86 5.46
CA LEU A 237 -16.38 -3.61 4.03
C LEU A 237 -15.25 -4.48 3.50
N VAL A 238 -15.58 -5.39 2.59
CA VAL A 238 -14.61 -6.23 1.88
C VAL A 238 -14.48 -5.72 0.46
N VAL A 239 -13.25 -5.42 0.05
CA VAL A 239 -12.93 -4.85 -1.26
C VAL A 239 -12.00 -5.78 -2.01
N LEU A 240 -12.37 -6.11 -3.24
CA LEU A 240 -11.49 -6.79 -4.19
C LEU A 240 -11.03 -5.78 -5.23
N THR A 241 -9.71 -5.66 -5.42
CA THR A 241 -9.13 -4.80 -6.45
C THR A 241 -8.29 -5.63 -7.41
N THR A 242 -8.59 -5.47 -8.69
CA THR A 242 -7.91 -6.09 -9.83
C THR A 242 -7.55 -5.02 -10.86
N ASN A 243 -7.16 -5.39 -12.07
CA ASN A 243 -6.91 -4.47 -13.19
C ASN A 243 -5.85 -3.40 -12.89
N LEU A 244 -4.84 -3.76 -12.11
CA LEU A 244 -3.71 -2.88 -11.80
C LEU A 244 -2.69 -2.87 -12.96
N THR A 245 -2.04 -1.72 -13.16
CA THR A 245 -0.84 -1.66 -14.00
C THR A 245 0.35 -2.25 -13.23
N ASP A 246 1.46 -2.51 -13.91
CA ASP A 246 2.73 -2.93 -13.30
C ASP A 246 3.64 -1.76 -12.89
N LYS A 247 3.07 -0.56 -12.69
CA LYS A 247 3.85 0.69 -12.54
C LYS A 247 3.91 1.21 -11.12
N THR A 248 3.08 0.69 -10.21
CA THR A 248 3.09 1.02 -8.79
C THR A 248 3.79 -0.06 -7.96
N SER A 249 4.07 0.25 -6.71
CA SER A 249 4.59 -0.70 -5.74
C SER A 249 3.79 -0.63 -4.43
N ILE A 250 4.03 -1.57 -3.53
CA ILE A 250 3.26 -1.71 -2.28
C ILE A 250 3.94 -1.09 -1.06
N GLY A 251 5.06 -0.43 -1.24
CA GLY A 251 5.74 0.26 -0.14
C GLY A 251 5.11 1.63 0.16
N GLY A 252 5.41 2.18 1.33
CA GLY A 252 5.04 3.56 1.65
C GLY A 252 5.58 4.51 0.58
N ASN A 253 4.81 5.52 0.19
CA ASN A 253 5.06 6.35 -0.98
C ASN A 253 5.08 5.60 -2.32
N GLY A 254 4.58 4.38 -2.40
CA GLY A 254 4.69 3.56 -3.60
C GLY A 254 6.13 3.15 -3.91
N ASN A 255 7.01 3.16 -2.91
CA ASN A 255 8.40 2.74 -3.04
C ASN A 255 8.56 1.23 -2.94
N GLY A 256 9.72 0.74 -3.37
CA GLY A 256 10.05 -0.67 -3.35
C GLY A 256 9.79 -1.37 -4.67
N LEU A 257 9.82 -2.69 -4.65
CA LEU A 257 9.64 -3.48 -5.85
C LEU A 257 8.24 -3.25 -6.45
N ARG A 258 8.20 -2.95 -7.74
CA ARG A 258 6.95 -2.86 -8.49
C ARG A 258 6.26 -4.22 -8.50
N HIS A 259 4.97 -4.21 -8.21
CA HIS A 259 4.13 -5.40 -8.36
C HIS A 259 3.87 -5.71 -9.84
N SER A 260 3.31 -6.87 -10.13
CA SER A 260 2.90 -7.22 -11.49
C SER A 260 1.48 -6.72 -11.80
N ASP A 261 1.10 -6.77 -13.08
CA ASP A 261 -0.27 -6.53 -13.53
C ASP A 261 -1.24 -7.68 -13.17
N LYS A 262 -0.72 -8.75 -12.56
CA LYS A 262 -1.51 -9.88 -12.06
C LYS A 262 -1.82 -9.76 -10.57
N MET A 263 -1.34 -8.71 -9.93
CA MET A 263 -1.62 -8.47 -8.52
C MET A 263 -3.12 -8.31 -8.28
N VAL A 264 -3.59 -9.00 -7.25
CA VAL A 264 -4.92 -8.85 -6.67
C VAL A 264 -4.77 -8.40 -5.23
N ILE A 265 -5.56 -7.42 -4.84
CA ILE A 265 -5.60 -6.95 -3.44
C ILE A 265 -7.00 -7.22 -2.89
N THR A 266 -7.06 -7.91 -1.76
CA THR A 266 -8.30 -8.01 -0.97
C THR A 266 -8.13 -7.16 0.29
N GLU A 267 -9.00 -6.19 0.48
CA GLU A 267 -8.96 -5.29 1.63
C GLU A 267 -10.19 -5.49 2.51
N ARG A 268 -10.03 -5.27 3.81
CA ARG A 268 -11.09 -5.36 4.82
C ARG A 268 -11.02 -4.16 5.74
N PHE A 269 -12.15 -3.47 5.88
CA PHE A 269 -12.30 -2.31 6.76
C PHE A 269 -13.41 -2.58 7.76
N LYS A 270 -13.07 -2.60 9.04
CA LYS A 270 -14.03 -2.80 10.12
C LYS A 270 -13.84 -1.76 11.19
N ARG A 271 -14.86 -0.97 11.48
CA ARG A 271 -14.82 -0.05 12.61
C ARG A 271 -15.05 -0.85 13.89
N VAL A 272 -14.01 -0.96 14.71
CA VAL A 272 -13.99 -1.81 15.92
C VAL A 272 -14.11 -1.01 17.21
N ALA A 273 -14.01 0.31 17.11
CA ALA A 273 -14.22 1.26 18.18
C ALA A 273 -14.62 2.63 17.56
N PRO A 274 -15.12 3.59 18.34
CA PRO A 274 -15.43 4.93 17.83
C PRO A 274 -14.27 5.59 17.08
N GLU A 275 -13.05 5.33 17.53
CA GLU A 275 -11.82 5.94 17.02
C GLU A 275 -10.88 4.94 16.32
N ILE A 276 -11.34 3.74 15.96
CA ILE A 276 -10.48 2.73 15.34
C ILE A 276 -11.22 2.03 14.22
N ILE A 277 -10.68 2.14 13.01
CA ILE A 277 -10.95 1.22 11.92
C ILE A 277 -9.79 0.22 11.86
N GLN A 278 -10.10 -1.05 12.01
CA GLN A 278 -9.16 -2.12 11.66
C GLN A 278 -9.12 -2.22 10.14
N TYR A 279 -7.99 -1.91 9.57
CA TYR A 279 -7.71 -2.09 8.15
C TYR A 279 -6.79 -3.28 7.97
N GLN A 280 -7.20 -4.19 7.11
CA GLN A 280 -6.42 -5.36 6.73
C GLN A 280 -6.39 -5.47 5.21
N PHE A 281 -5.25 -5.83 4.65
CA PHE A 281 -5.16 -6.13 3.23
C PHE A 281 -4.30 -7.35 2.98
N THR A 282 -4.72 -8.14 1.99
CA THR A 282 -3.99 -9.29 1.47
C THR A 282 -3.53 -8.98 0.06
N VAL A 283 -2.25 -9.16 -0.20
CA VAL A 283 -1.63 -9.05 -1.52
C VAL A 283 -1.42 -10.45 -2.06
N ASP A 284 -1.98 -10.72 -3.23
CA ASP A 284 -1.73 -11.92 -4.02
C ASP A 284 -1.14 -11.51 -5.37
N ASP A 285 0.17 -11.69 -5.52
CA ASP A 285 0.92 -11.42 -6.76
C ASP A 285 1.90 -12.56 -7.01
N PRO A 286 1.46 -13.63 -7.66
CA PRO A 286 2.27 -14.84 -7.87
C PRO A 286 3.45 -14.62 -8.82
N VAL A 287 3.48 -13.50 -9.55
CA VAL A 287 4.63 -13.10 -10.38
C VAL A 287 5.72 -12.43 -9.55
N THR A 288 5.34 -11.81 -8.42
CA THR A 288 6.27 -11.06 -7.57
C THR A 288 6.66 -11.83 -6.32
N TYR A 289 5.71 -12.49 -5.64
CA TYR A 289 5.93 -13.18 -4.36
C TYR A 289 5.69 -14.68 -4.48
N LEU A 290 6.42 -15.47 -3.72
CA LEU A 290 6.25 -16.93 -3.69
C LEU A 290 4.93 -17.37 -3.04
N ARG A 291 4.30 -16.51 -2.26
CA ARG A 291 2.97 -16.74 -1.65
C ARG A 291 2.30 -15.40 -1.34
N PRO A 292 0.98 -15.36 -1.19
CA PRO A 292 0.28 -14.20 -0.67
C PRO A 292 0.73 -13.84 0.74
N PHE A 293 0.49 -12.58 1.13
CA PHE A 293 0.71 -12.12 2.51
C PHE A 293 -0.37 -11.13 2.92
N THR A 294 -0.57 -11.01 4.22
CA THR A 294 -1.56 -10.11 4.79
C THR A 294 -0.90 -9.16 5.79
N MET A 295 -1.22 -7.89 5.66
CA MET A 295 -0.91 -6.87 6.67
C MET A 295 -2.19 -6.41 7.36
N SER A 296 -2.06 -6.04 8.63
CA SER A 296 -3.14 -5.45 9.42
C SER A 296 -2.63 -4.24 10.18
N MET A 297 -3.44 -3.18 10.22
CA MET A 297 -3.09 -1.95 10.92
C MET A 297 -4.34 -1.20 11.40
N PRO A 298 -4.22 -0.41 12.47
CA PRO A 298 -5.24 0.53 12.86
C PRO A 298 -5.23 1.76 11.94
N LEU A 299 -6.41 2.25 11.61
CA LEU A 299 -6.62 3.63 11.18
C LEU A 299 -7.32 4.36 12.33
N THR A 300 -6.78 5.49 12.71
CA THR A 300 -7.27 6.31 13.83
C THR A 300 -7.63 7.71 13.32
N PRO A 301 -8.48 8.47 14.02
CA PRO A 301 -8.81 9.82 13.57
C PRO A 301 -7.56 10.68 13.37
N LEU A 302 -7.50 11.37 12.25
CA LEU A 302 -6.47 12.37 12.00
C LEU A 302 -6.66 13.55 12.96
N ASP A 303 -5.61 13.94 13.63
CA ASP A 303 -5.64 15.08 14.53
C ASP A 303 -6.02 16.37 13.79
N GLY A 304 -6.99 17.10 14.36
CA GLY A 304 -7.56 18.27 13.70
C GLY A 304 -8.62 17.95 12.64
N GLY A 305 -8.79 16.67 12.25
CA GLY A 305 -9.89 16.22 11.39
C GLY A 305 -9.92 16.78 9.96
N VAL A 306 -8.83 17.39 9.48
CA VAL A 306 -8.77 18.07 8.18
C VAL A 306 -7.59 17.55 7.37
N LEU A 307 -7.84 17.13 6.13
CA LEU A 307 -6.78 16.89 5.16
C LEU A 307 -6.21 18.25 4.71
N LEU A 308 -4.91 18.37 4.73
CA LEU A 308 -4.24 19.54 4.20
C LEU A 308 -4.10 19.44 2.68
N PRO A 309 -4.16 20.57 1.94
CA PRO A 309 -3.79 20.57 0.53
C PRO A 309 -2.37 20.05 0.34
N TYR A 310 -2.17 19.22 -0.65
CA TYR A 310 -0.85 18.72 -1.02
C TYR A 310 -0.51 19.13 -2.46
N ASP A 311 0.19 20.24 -2.59
CA ASP A 311 0.54 20.87 -3.86
C ASP A 311 1.83 20.22 -4.41
N CYS A 312 1.71 18.98 -4.89
CA CYS A 312 2.85 18.16 -5.29
C CYS A 312 3.60 18.69 -6.51
N HIS A 313 2.88 19.29 -7.47
CA HIS A 313 3.47 19.81 -8.71
C HIS A 313 4.12 21.18 -8.53
N GLU A 314 3.55 22.00 -7.67
CA GLU A 314 3.97 23.38 -7.43
C GLU A 314 5.35 23.39 -6.75
N GLY A 315 6.31 23.97 -7.43
CA GLY A 315 7.67 24.04 -6.92
C GLY A 315 8.45 22.72 -6.92
N ASN A 316 7.95 21.66 -7.54
CA ASN A 316 8.68 20.39 -7.69
C ASN A 316 9.90 20.58 -8.62
N ARG A 317 10.99 21.09 -8.04
CA ARG A 317 12.29 21.26 -8.71
C ARG A 317 13.14 20.01 -8.69
N GLY A 318 12.73 18.97 -7.94
CA GLY A 318 13.51 17.75 -7.75
C GLY A 318 13.80 17.04 -9.07
N LEU A 319 12.79 16.80 -9.89
CA LEU A 319 12.93 16.11 -11.16
C LEU A 319 13.83 16.82 -12.17
N PRO A 320 13.57 18.11 -12.52
CA PRO A 320 14.43 18.81 -13.47
C PRO A 320 15.85 18.99 -12.95
N ASN A 321 16.05 19.17 -11.65
CA ASN A 321 17.38 19.30 -11.06
C ASN A 321 18.16 17.97 -11.14
N ALA A 322 17.54 16.82 -10.82
CA ALA A 322 18.18 15.52 -10.93
C ALA A 322 18.57 15.20 -12.38
N MET A 323 17.67 15.39 -13.33
CA MET A 323 17.97 15.22 -14.77
C MET A 323 19.04 16.18 -15.27
N SER A 324 19.06 17.42 -14.78
CA SER A 324 20.09 18.40 -15.14
C SER A 324 21.46 18.00 -14.61
N ALA A 325 21.52 17.48 -13.38
CA ALA A 325 22.75 16.99 -12.77
C ALA A 325 23.31 15.78 -13.53
N GLU A 326 22.46 14.84 -13.95
CA GLU A 326 22.89 13.70 -14.78
C GLU A 326 23.48 14.14 -16.11
N ARG A 327 22.81 15.08 -16.80
CA ARG A 327 23.35 15.64 -18.06
C ARG A 327 24.68 16.39 -17.86
N ALA A 328 24.88 17.02 -16.71
CA ALA A 328 26.14 17.66 -16.37
C ALA A 328 27.25 16.61 -16.15
N GLU A 329 26.93 15.53 -15.47
CA GLU A 329 27.87 14.42 -15.24
C GLU A 329 28.23 13.71 -16.55
N ASP A 330 27.26 13.48 -17.44
CA ASP A 330 27.53 12.93 -18.77
C ASP A 330 28.51 13.79 -19.58
N ARG A 331 28.32 15.11 -19.56
CA ARG A 331 29.24 16.05 -20.23
C ARG A 331 30.64 16.00 -19.64
N ALA A 332 30.73 15.95 -18.30
CA ALA A 332 32.03 15.88 -17.62
C ALA A 332 32.78 14.57 -17.91
N ILE A 333 32.08 13.44 -17.92
CA ILE A 333 32.65 12.13 -18.30
C ILE A 333 33.16 12.16 -19.75
N GLU A 334 32.38 12.73 -20.68
CA GLU A 334 32.78 12.83 -22.08
C GLU A 334 33.98 13.74 -22.27
N GLU A 335 34.08 14.84 -21.53
CA GLU A 335 35.23 15.75 -21.55
C GLU A 335 36.49 15.07 -20.99
N ASP A 336 36.39 14.40 -19.85
CA ASP A 336 37.47 13.63 -19.25
C ASP A 336 37.97 12.52 -20.20
N ARG A 337 37.03 11.82 -20.88
CA ARG A 337 37.36 10.80 -21.87
C ARG A 337 38.18 11.37 -23.04
N LYS A 338 37.83 12.56 -23.53
CA LYS A 338 38.61 13.26 -24.58
C LYS A 338 40.02 13.61 -24.14
N ASN A 339 40.19 13.88 -22.84
CA ASN A 339 41.48 14.19 -22.23
C ASN A 339 42.26 12.94 -21.75
N GLY A 340 41.80 11.72 -22.08
CA GLY A 340 42.45 10.46 -21.67
C GLY A 340 42.24 10.13 -20.17
N ILE A 341 41.33 10.79 -19.48
CA ILE A 341 41.03 10.59 -18.08
C ILE A 341 39.86 9.59 -17.96
N VAL A 342 40.04 8.55 -17.16
CA VAL A 342 38.96 7.61 -16.79
C VAL A 342 38.26 8.11 -15.55
N ARG A 343 37.04 8.62 -15.69
CA ARG A 343 36.19 9.08 -14.60
C ARG A 343 35.11 8.06 -14.31
N ALA A 344 34.98 7.65 -13.05
CA ALA A 344 33.82 6.91 -12.59
C ALA A 344 32.59 7.84 -12.50
N ARG A 345 31.43 7.38 -12.94
CA ARG A 345 30.17 8.13 -12.80
C ARG A 345 29.92 8.37 -11.28
N ARG A 346 29.65 9.60 -10.93
CA ARG A 346 29.15 9.89 -9.57
C ARG A 346 27.75 9.32 -9.40
N ALA A 347 27.57 8.49 -8.38
CA ALA A 347 26.24 8.16 -7.93
C ALA A 347 25.61 9.42 -7.33
N ILE A 348 24.50 9.89 -7.90
CA ILE A 348 23.71 10.96 -7.30
C ILE A 348 22.96 10.34 -6.14
N GLN A 349 23.56 10.41 -4.96
CA GLN A 349 22.90 9.97 -3.72
C GLN A 349 22.00 11.10 -3.23
N VAL A 350 20.71 10.91 -3.31
CA VAL A 350 19.77 11.72 -2.56
C VAL A 350 19.82 11.22 -1.11
N PRO A 351 20.11 12.07 -0.12
CA PRO A 351 20.14 11.63 1.27
C PRO A 351 18.81 10.97 1.65
N VAL A 352 18.86 9.69 2.00
CA VAL A 352 17.71 8.97 2.56
C VAL A 352 17.73 9.18 4.06
N PRO A 353 16.76 9.92 4.64
CA PRO A 353 16.65 10.00 6.09
C PRO A 353 16.55 8.59 6.67
N ASN A 354 17.44 8.20 7.58
CA ASN A 354 17.47 6.91 8.25
C ASN A 354 18.00 5.72 7.42
N ARG A 355 18.76 5.92 6.36
CA ARG A 355 19.55 4.81 5.81
C ARG A 355 20.62 4.42 6.85
N PRO A 356 20.71 3.16 7.31
CA PRO A 356 21.85 2.73 8.12
C PRO A 356 23.12 3.06 7.35
N ALA A 357 24.14 3.58 8.04
CA ALA A 357 25.45 3.79 7.45
C ALA A 357 25.91 2.46 6.84
N ALA A 358 26.36 2.49 5.58
CA ALA A 358 27.02 1.33 4.99
C ALA A 358 28.18 0.92 5.92
N PRO A 359 28.39 -0.38 6.17
CA PRO A 359 29.55 -0.80 6.95
C PRO A 359 30.80 -0.19 6.32
N ALA A 360 31.64 0.41 7.16
CA ALA A 360 32.94 0.94 6.71
C ALA A 360 33.69 -0.21 6.04
N GLU A 361 34.09 -0.03 4.78
CA GLU A 361 35.02 -0.94 4.16
C GLU A 361 36.33 -0.86 4.97
N GLU A 362 36.63 -1.90 5.71
CA GLU A 362 37.92 -2.07 6.33
C GLU A 362 38.96 -2.23 5.20
N ASN A 363 39.85 -1.21 5.06
CA ASN A 363 41.04 -1.27 4.21
C ASN A 363 42.09 -2.15 4.85
#